data_01ded24e84603f8563818015606e611f
#
_entry.id   01ded24e84603f8563818015606e611f
#
_cell.length_a   1.000
_cell.length_b   1.000
_cell.length_c   1.000
_cell.angle_alpha   90.00
_cell.angle_beta   90.00
_cell.angle_gamma   90.00
#
_symmetry.space_group_name_H-M   'P 1'
#
loop_
_entity.id
_entity.type
_entity.pdbx_description
1 polymer ?
#
loop_
_entity_poly.entity_id
_entity_poly.type
_entity_poly.pdbx_seq_one_letter_code
_entity_poly.pdbx_strand_id
1 'polypeptide(L)'
;MHNWFKTTFIFSHLTFHISLFTFLLSLVTIAVNAQETPNSRQAKRMFLDTYHRAFSEEGATMHYKVNIASLYKTEGTVWYKGKKSRFASKNSLGWNDGVTAYYTKEKKKTVEVYKASSKKKSKYEDKFKFEPDNYDYSIANVDDGYLITVKAKKGVDGVKEARILLDKRTRAPKSLKIKVAFFWATIHISNFQSGNLDDSLFVFPKAKFAGYKFIDKRNED
;
A
#
# COMPACT_ATOMS: atom_id res chain seq x y z
N MET A 1 -24.05 -2.86 29.09
CA MET A 1 -23.94 -3.12 27.65
C MET A 1 -23.43 -1.87 26.91
N HIS A 2 -22.28 -1.29 27.32
CA HIS A 2 -21.85 0.03 26.78
C HIS A 2 -20.35 0.23 26.65
N ASN A 3 -19.53 -0.83 26.58
CA ASN A 3 -18.07 -0.68 26.52
C ASN A 3 -17.36 -1.46 25.38
N TRP A 4 -18.08 -1.97 24.39
CA TRP A 4 -17.48 -2.79 23.34
C TRP A 4 -17.01 -1.98 22.10
N PHE A 5 -17.44 -0.74 21.96
CA PHE A 5 -17.11 0.10 20.81
C PHE A 5 -15.84 0.98 20.99
N LYS A 6 -15.26 1.07 22.17
CA LYS A 6 -14.10 1.95 22.42
C LYS A 6 -12.74 1.30 22.27
N THR A 7 -12.63 -0.02 22.17
CA THR A 7 -11.33 -0.72 22.19
C THR A 7 -10.83 -1.20 20.80
N THR A 8 -11.62 -1.05 19.74
CA THR A 8 -11.28 -1.58 18.42
C THR A 8 -10.81 -0.51 17.42
N PHE A 9 -10.77 0.76 17.79
CA PHE A 9 -10.42 1.87 16.88
C PHE A 9 -9.09 2.57 17.19
N ILE A 10 -8.23 1.96 17.98
CA ILE A 10 -6.82 2.38 17.99
C ILE A 10 -6.13 1.66 16.83
N PHE A 11 -6.50 2.05 15.60
CA PHE A 11 -5.60 1.89 14.47
C PHE A 11 -4.34 2.69 14.81
N SER A 12 -3.29 2.00 15.24
CA SER A 12 -1.98 2.60 15.28
C SER A 12 -1.77 3.21 13.88
N HIS A 13 -1.59 4.52 13.80
CA HIS A 13 -1.32 5.27 12.56
C HIS A 13 -0.25 4.61 11.68
N LEU A 14 0.59 3.81 12.30
CA LEU A 14 1.71 3.11 11.73
C LEU A 14 1.29 1.91 10.85
N THR A 15 0.33 1.10 11.33
CA THR A 15 -0.08 -0.13 10.65
C THR A 15 -0.90 0.14 9.40
N PHE A 16 -1.63 1.26 9.36
CA PHE A 16 -2.45 1.61 8.20
C PHE A 16 -1.60 2.01 6.98
N HIS A 17 -0.52 2.78 7.20
CA HIS A 17 0.36 3.21 6.10
C HIS A 17 1.11 2.05 5.45
N ILE A 18 1.45 1.02 6.22
CA ILE A 18 2.18 -0.15 5.73
C ILE A 18 1.23 -1.15 5.10
N SER A 19 0.08 -1.39 5.73
CA SER A 19 -0.90 -2.37 5.29
C SER A 19 -1.56 -2.00 3.96
N LEU A 20 -1.78 -0.71 3.70
CA LEU A 20 -2.44 -0.28 2.49
C LEU A 20 -1.54 -0.46 1.26
N PHE A 21 -0.22 -0.38 1.45
CA PHE A 21 0.76 -0.47 0.38
C PHE A 21 1.37 -1.86 0.21
N THR A 22 1.46 -2.65 1.27
CA THR A 22 1.88 -4.07 1.14
C THR A 22 0.81 -4.96 0.49
N PHE A 23 -0.43 -4.51 0.43
CA PHE A 23 -1.48 -5.11 -0.40
C PHE A 23 -1.04 -5.32 -1.86
N LEU A 24 -0.14 -4.50 -2.33
CA LEU A 24 0.39 -4.57 -3.69
C LEU A 24 1.60 -5.52 -3.85
N LEU A 25 2.19 -6.06 -2.80
CA LEU A 25 3.51 -6.74 -2.84
C LEU A 25 3.50 -8.27 -3.03
N SER A 26 2.33 -8.94 -3.12
CA SER A 26 2.28 -10.41 -3.20
C SER A 26 1.81 -10.94 -4.56
N LEU A 27 2.53 -10.62 -5.61
CA LEU A 27 2.22 -11.07 -6.97
C LEU A 27 3.35 -11.92 -7.56
N VAL A 28 3.24 -13.26 -7.48
CA VAL A 28 3.71 -14.19 -8.54
C VAL A 28 3.11 -15.58 -8.30
N THR A 29 2.26 -16.09 -9.17
CA THR A 29 2.33 -17.39 -9.87
C THR A 29 1.08 -17.62 -10.74
N ILE A 30 1.29 -18.21 -11.89
CA ILE A 30 0.35 -18.39 -12.99
C ILE A 30 -0.39 -19.72 -12.84
N ALA A 31 -1.71 -19.73 -13.02
CA ALA A 31 -2.45 -20.91 -13.47
C ALA A 31 -3.78 -20.56 -14.19
N VAL A 32 -4.10 -21.35 -15.17
CA VAL A 32 -4.90 -21.17 -16.39
C VAL A 32 -6.38 -21.50 -16.20
N ASN A 33 -7.22 -20.83 -17.04
CA ASN A 33 -8.50 -21.18 -17.62
C ASN A 33 -9.82 -20.68 -16.97
N ALA A 34 -10.16 -19.49 -17.35
CA ALA A 34 -11.46 -19.14 -17.92
C ALA A 34 -11.15 -18.24 -19.12
N GLN A 35 -11.85 -18.39 -20.24
CA GLN A 35 -11.55 -17.62 -21.44
C GLN A 35 -11.78 -16.13 -21.16
N GLU A 36 -10.71 -15.43 -20.79
CA GLU A 36 -10.75 -14.02 -20.39
C GLU A 36 -11.24 -13.19 -21.58
N THR A 37 -12.24 -12.38 -21.37
CA THR A 37 -12.72 -11.46 -22.40
C THR A 37 -11.61 -10.48 -22.81
N PRO A 38 -11.64 -9.91 -24.04
CA PRO A 38 -10.67 -8.88 -24.43
C PRO A 38 -10.59 -7.71 -23.43
N ASN A 39 -11.73 -7.30 -22.87
CA ASN A 39 -11.82 -6.27 -21.84
C ASN A 39 -11.08 -6.69 -20.56
N SER A 40 -11.30 -7.92 -20.08
CA SER A 40 -10.65 -8.44 -18.89
C SER A 40 -9.13 -8.55 -19.05
N ARG A 41 -8.66 -9.08 -20.19
CA ARG A 41 -7.22 -9.14 -20.51
C ARG A 41 -6.58 -7.76 -20.56
N GLN A 42 -7.23 -6.79 -21.19
CA GLN A 42 -6.74 -5.41 -21.22
C GLN A 42 -6.66 -4.81 -19.82
N ALA A 43 -7.71 -4.99 -19.02
CA ALA A 43 -7.75 -4.50 -17.63
C ALA A 43 -6.63 -5.10 -16.78
N LYS A 44 -6.46 -6.43 -16.81
CA LYS A 44 -5.41 -7.15 -16.08
C LYS A 44 -4.03 -6.66 -16.49
N ARG A 45 -3.75 -6.56 -17.80
CA ARG A 45 -2.47 -6.05 -18.30
C ARG A 45 -2.19 -4.64 -17.81
N MET A 46 -3.12 -3.71 -17.95
CA MET A 46 -2.93 -2.32 -17.53
C MET A 46 -2.76 -2.20 -16.02
N PHE A 47 -3.47 -3.03 -15.24
CA PHE A 47 -3.29 -3.11 -13.80
C PHE A 47 -1.87 -3.58 -13.45
N LEU A 48 -1.42 -4.68 -14.04
CA LEU A 48 -0.08 -5.25 -13.78
C LEU A 48 1.04 -4.30 -14.22
N ASP A 49 0.91 -3.64 -15.37
CA ASP A 49 1.87 -2.63 -15.82
C ASP A 49 2.00 -1.48 -14.81
N THR A 50 0.87 -0.99 -14.31
CA THR A 50 0.85 0.06 -13.28
C THR A 50 1.50 -0.42 -11.99
N TYR A 51 1.20 -1.64 -11.59
CA TYR A 51 1.78 -2.29 -10.43
C TYR A 51 3.31 -2.41 -10.56
N HIS A 52 3.80 -2.97 -11.66
CA HIS A 52 5.24 -3.12 -11.90
C HIS A 52 5.97 -1.78 -11.89
N ARG A 53 5.37 -0.74 -12.48
CA ARG A 53 5.94 0.61 -12.43
C ARG A 53 6.03 1.16 -11.01
N ALA A 54 5.07 0.82 -10.14
CA ALA A 54 5.05 1.30 -8.75
C ALA A 54 6.04 0.55 -7.85
N PHE A 55 6.35 -0.73 -8.14
CA PHE A 55 7.12 -1.62 -7.27
C PHE A 55 8.34 -2.26 -7.96
N SER A 56 8.86 -1.63 -9.01
CA SER A 56 10.06 -2.09 -9.72
C SER A 56 11.33 -1.93 -8.88
N GLU A 57 12.39 -2.60 -9.32
CA GLU A 57 13.75 -2.41 -8.77
C GLU A 57 14.33 -1.02 -9.08
N GLU A 58 13.78 -0.30 -10.05
CA GLU A 58 14.14 1.08 -10.34
C GLU A 58 13.49 2.08 -9.38
N GLY A 59 12.38 1.65 -8.80
CA GLY A 59 11.63 2.36 -7.79
C GLY A 59 10.56 3.31 -8.34
N ALA A 60 9.72 3.78 -7.41
CA ALA A 60 8.72 4.81 -7.69
C ALA A 60 8.45 5.68 -6.46
N THR A 61 7.99 6.90 -6.71
CA THR A 61 7.49 7.81 -5.68
C THR A 61 6.08 8.26 -6.02
N MET A 62 5.28 8.49 -4.99
CA MET A 62 3.95 9.07 -5.13
C MET A 62 3.52 9.81 -3.87
N HIS A 63 2.77 10.88 -4.05
CA HIS A 63 2.06 11.54 -2.97
C HIS A 63 0.67 10.93 -2.84
N TYR A 64 0.22 10.65 -1.62
CA TYR A 64 -1.09 10.08 -1.34
C TYR A 64 -1.89 10.92 -0.36
N LYS A 65 -3.22 10.93 -0.56
CA LYS A 65 -4.21 11.41 0.41
C LYS A 65 -5.25 10.32 0.62
N VAL A 66 -5.39 9.89 1.87
CA VAL A 66 -6.37 8.86 2.26
C VAL A 66 -7.54 9.50 2.96
N ASN A 67 -8.74 9.08 2.59
CA ASN A 67 -9.98 9.42 3.27
C ASN A 67 -10.82 8.16 3.44
N ILE A 68 -11.10 7.81 4.70
CA ILE A 68 -11.95 6.67 5.05
C ILE A 68 -13.19 7.19 5.75
N ALA A 69 -14.33 7.19 5.05
CA ALA A 69 -15.64 7.52 5.59
C ALA A 69 -15.67 8.80 6.46
N SER A 70 -14.85 9.80 6.14
CA SER A 70 -14.66 11.04 6.92
C SER A 70 -14.10 10.86 8.34
N LEU A 71 -13.85 9.62 8.77
CA LEU A 71 -13.36 9.30 10.11
C LEU A 71 -11.82 9.34 10.21
N TYR A 72 -11.14 9.02 9.11
CA TYR A 72 -9.69 8.99 9.06
C TYR A 72 -9.18 9.69 7.82
N LYS A 73 -8.32 10.68 8.03
CA LYS A 73 -7.65 11.43 6.95
C LYS A 73 -6.16 11.44 7.20
N THR A 74 -5.39 11.07 6.21
CA THR A 74 -3.92 11.18 6.24
C THR A 74 -3.39 11.48 4.86
N GLU A 75 -2.24 12.13 4.80
CA GLU A 75 -1.52 12.39 3.56
C GLU A 75 -0.02 12.26 3.79
N GLY A 76 0.70 12.02 2.73
CA GLY A 76 2.15 11.89 2.77
C GLY A 76 2.73 11.49 1.43
N THR A 77 4.00 11.19 1.44
CA THR A 77 4.75 10.68 0.28
C THR A 77 5.30 9.30 0.60
N VAL A 78 5.26 8.42 -0.38
CA VAL A 78 5.88 7.10 -0.30
C VAL A 78 6.87 6.91 -1.44
N TRP A 79 7.89 6.12 -1.16
CA TRP A 79 8.91 5.67 -2.11
C TRP A 79 9.02 4.16 -1.99
N TYR A 80 9.06 3.47 -3.12
CA TYR A 80 9.25 2.02 -3.21
C TYR A 80 10.39 1.71 -4.16
N LYS A 81 11.20 0.70 -3.83
CA LYS A 81 12.25 0.16 -4.71
C LYS A 81 12.48 -1.31 -4.36
N GLY A 82 11.95 -2.21 -5.16
CA GLY A 82 11.96 -3.64 -4.85
C GLY A 82 11.38 -3.92 -3.47
N LYS A 83 12.19 -4.49 -2.57
CA LYS A 83 11.81 -4.77 -1.17
C LYS A 83 11.95 -3.58 -0.22
N LYS A 84 12.51 -2.46 -0.70
CA LYS A 84 12.74 -1.26 0.10
C LYS A 84 11.54 -0.33 0.05
N SER A 85 11.29 0.36 1.13
CA SER A 85 10.24 1.38 1.18
C SER A 85 10.57 2.50 2.15
N ARG A 86 10.05 3.67 1.84
CA ARG A 86 10.07 4.84 2.73
C ARG A 86 8.73 5.51 2.68
N PHE A 87 8.28 6.06 3.80
CA PHE A 87 7.15 6.96 3.80
C PHE A 87 7.42 8.17 4.70
N ALA A 88 6.76 9.28 4.35
CA ALA A 88 6.77 10.50 5.13
C ALA A 88 5.36 11.06 5.20
N SER A 89 4.84 11.21 6.41
CA SER A 89 3.58 11.88 6.71
C SER A 89 3.78 12.91 7.81
N LYS A 90 2.77 13.74 8.09
CA LYS A 90 2.85 14.79 9.11
C LYS A 90 3.27 14.28 10.50
N ASN A 91 2.86 13.06 10.87
CA ASN A 91 2.99 12.55 12.24
C ASN A 91 3.92 11.34 12.35
N SER A 92 4.43 10.82 11.25
CA SER A 92 5.15 9.55 11.23
C SER A 92 6.04 9.45 10.00
N LEU A 93 7.24 8.96 10.19
CA LEU A 93 8.19 8.65 9.14
C LEU A 93 8.55 7.17 9.23
N GLY A 94 8.82 6.53 8.09
CA GLY A 94 9.27 5.15 8.07
C GLY A 94 10.31 4.89 7.01
N TRP A 95 11.22 3.98 7.30
CA TRP A 95 12.25 3.47 6.40
C TRP A 95 12.28 1.95 6.51
N ASN A 96 12.41 1.31 5.38
CA ASN A 96 12.63 -0.13 5.27
C ASN A 96 13.70 -0.34 4.19
N ASP A 97 14.86 -0.82 4.59
CA ASP A 97 16.00 -1.08 3.70
C ASP A 97 15.98 -2.48 3.07
N GLY A 98 14.92 -3.26 3.33
CA GLY A 98 14.75 -4.65 2.92
C GLY A 98 15.19 -5.67 3.98
N VAL A 99 15.91 -5.23 5.04
CA VAL A 99 16.38 -6.05 6.17
C VAL A 99 15.76 -5.57 7.47
N THR A 100 15.85 -4.26 7.72
CA THR A 100 15.37 -3.60 8.93
C THR A 100 14.37 -2.50 8.58
N ALA A 101 13.33 -2.39 9.36
CA ALA A 101 12.35 -1.33 9.24
C ALA A 101 12.33 -0.44 10.49
N TYR A 102 12.30 0.87 10.28
CA TYR A 102 12.31 1.90 11.30
C TYR A 102 11.05 2.76 11.18
N TYR A 103 10.36 3.00 12.29
CA TYR A 103 9.15 3.82 12.33
C TYR A 103 9.22 4.83 13.45
N THR A 104 9.11 6.11 13.11
CA THR A 104 9.07 7.19 14.09
C THR A 104 7.66 7.44 14.58
N LYS A 105 7.54 7.81 15.84
CA LYS A 105 6.33 8.38 16.45
C LYS A 105 6.69 9.75 16.99
N GLU A 106 6.49 10.78 16.18
CA GLU A 106 6.94 12.15 16.46
C GLU A 106 6.47 12.67 17.82
N LYS A 107 5.19 12.49 18.14
CA LYS A 107 4.61 12.92 19.43
C LYS A 107 5.23 12.24 20.65
N LYS A 108 5.73 11.00 20.48
CA LYS A 108 6.31 10.20 21.57
C LYS A 108 7.83 10.25 21.62
N LYS A 109 8.45 10.87 20.63
CA LYS A 109 9.90 10.86 20.44
C LYS A 109 10.46 9.42 20.48
N THR A 110 9.82 8.48 19.76
CA THR A 110 10.24 7.08 19.73
C THR A 110 10.51 6.63 18.31
N VAL A 111 11.47 5.70 18.16
CA VAL A 111 11.74 4.94 16.94
C VAL A 111 11.53 3.46 17.26
N GLU A 112 10.56 2.84 16.63
CA GLU A 112 10.36 1.40 16.70
C GLU A 112 11.14 0.71 15.57
N VAL A 113 11.88 -0.36 15.91
CA VAL A 113 12.75 -1.10 15.00
C VAL A 113 12.22 -2.52 14.85
N TYR A 114 12.01 -2.96 13.60
CA TYR A 114 11.50 -4.30 13.26
C TYR A 114 12.40 -4.99 12.25
N LYS A 115 12.33 -6.32 12.17
CA LYS A 115 12.79 -7.01 10.96
C LYS A 115 11.90 -6.58 9.79
N ALA A 116 12.47 -6.40 8.59
CA ALA A 116 11.69 -6.07 7.41
C ALA A 116 10.62 -7.13 7.10
N SER A 117 10.88 -8.40 7.44
CA SER A 117 9.99 -9.55 7.29
C SER A 117 9.01 -9.77 8.45
N SER A 118 9.03 -8.93 9.50
CA SER A 118 8.20 -9.15 10.70
C SER A 118 6.70 -9.10 10.38
N LYS A 119 5.98 -10.15 10.77
CA LYS A 119 4.51 -10.24 10.62
C LYS A 119 3.76 -9.33 11.58
N LYS A 120 4.33 -9.00 12.75
CA LYS A 120 3.72 -8.04 13.70
C LYS A 120 3.64 -6.62 13.17
N LYS A 121 4.55 -6.25 12.28
CA LYS A 121 4.53 -5.03 11.50
C LYS A 121 3.26 -4.95 10.65
N SER A 122 2.69 -6.08 10.26
CA SER A 122 1.62 -6.20 9.30
C SER A 122 0.52 -7.18 9.70
N LYS A 123 -0.14 -6.95 10.84
CA LYS A 123 -1.37 -7.70 11.19
C LYS A 123 -2.40 -7.80 10.06
N TYR A 124 -2.21 -7.02 9.01
CA TYR A 124 -3.08 -6.91 7.85
C TYR A 124 -2.44 -7.41 6.55
N GLU A 125 -1.10 -7.59 6.47
CA GLU A 125 -0.43 -8.10 5.26
C GLU A 125 -0.94 -9.50 4.88
N ASP A 126 -1.06 -10.41 5.84
CA ASP A 126 -1.56 -11.76 5.56
C ASP A 126 -3.03 -11.79 5.13
N LYS A 127 -3.81 -10.76 5.50
CA LYS A 127 -5.23 -10.61 5.10
C LYS A 127 -5.40 -10.02 3.70
N PHE A 128 -4.34 -9.46 3.14
CA PHE A 128 -4.35 -8.76 1.86
C PHE A 128 -3.37 -9.37 0.85
N LYS A 129 -3.15 -10.70 0.91
CA LYS A 129 -2.47 -11.40 -0.16
C LYS A 129 -3.27 -11.21 -1.45
N PHE A 130 -2.68 -10.51 -2.39
CA PHE A 130 -3.27 -10.28 -3.69
C PHE A 130 -2.62 -11.24 -4.71
N GLU A 131 -3.38 -12.23 -5.13
CA GLU A 131 -3.00 -13.15 -6.20
C GLU A 131 -3.81 -12.78 -7.45
N PRO A 132 -3.19 -12.32 -8.54
CA PRO A 132 -3.91 -11.80 -9.70
C PRO A 132 -4.97 -12.72 -10.26
N ASP A 133 -4.73 -14.03 -10.23
CA ASP A 133 -5.62 -15.03 -10.80
C ASP A 133 -6.86 -15.29 -9.95
N ASN A 134 -6.85 -14.82 -8.70
CA ASN A 134 -7.99 -14.87 -7.79
C ASN A 134 -9.00 -13.73 -8.02
N TYR A 135 -8.77 -12.88 -9.02
CA TYR A 135 -9.61 -11.73 -9.29
C TYR A 135 -10.09 -11.68 -10.73
N ASP A 136 -11.27 -11.13 -10.89
CA ASP A 136 -11.82 -10.74 -12.17
C ASP A 136 -11.52 -9.26 -12.41
N TYR A 137 -11.22 -8.93 -13.67
CA TYR A 137 -10.81 -7.60 -14.08
C TYR A 137 -11.79 -7.05 -15.11
N SER A 138 -12.06 -5.75 -15.00
CA SER A 138 -12.76 -5.03 -16.06
C SER A 138 -12.23 -3.61 -16.18
N ILE A 139 -12.33 -3.03 -17.38
CA ILE A 139 -11.90 -1.67 -17.66
C ILE A 139 -13.05 -0.90 -18.31
N ALA A 140 -13.22 0.35 -17.91
CA ALA A 140 -14.10 1.32 -18.53
C ALA A 140 -13.32 2.58 -18.90
N ASN A 141 -13.63 3.15 -20.07
CA ASN A 141 -13.21 4.51 -20.40
C ASN A 141 -14.11 5.48 -19.63
N VAL A 142 -13.51 6.40 -18.93
CA VAL A 142 -14.18 7.51 -18.25
C VAL A 142 -13.53 8.83 -18.66
N ASP A 143 -14.19 9.95 -18.41
CA ASP A 143 -13.68 11.26 -18.85
C ASP A 143 -12.26 11.52 -18.38
N ASP A 144 -11.99 11.17 -17.12
CA ASP A 144 -10.69 11.37 -16.45
C ASP A 144 -9.63 10.29 -16.76
N GLY A 145 -9.95 9.24 -17.54
CA GLY A 145 -9.00 8.19 -17.86
C GLY A 145 -9.57 6.79 -18.01
N TYR A 146 -8.89 5.80 -17.43
CA TYR A 146 -9.29 4.40 -17.42
C TYR A 146 -9.60 3.94 -16.01
N LEU A 147 -10.84 3.51 -15.80
CA LEU A 147 -11.26 2.94 -14.54
C LEU A 147 -11.13 1.41 -14.62
N ILE A 148 -10.14 0.85 -13.90
CA ILE A 148 -9.96 -0.58 -13.74
C ILE A 148 -10.67 -1.01 -12.47
N THR A 149 -11.56 -2.01 -12.59
CA THR A 149 -12.21 -2.67 -11.45
C THR A 149 -11.65 -4.07 -11.30
N VAL A 150 -11.25 -4.39 -10.07
CA VAL A 150 -10.71 -5.69 -9.66
C VAL A 150 -11.66 -6.26 -8.62
N LYS A 151 -12.26 -7.44 -8.88
CA LYS A 151 -13.21 -8.10 -7.97
C LYS A 151 -12.71 -9.48 -7.60
N ALA A 152 -12.71 -9.79 -6.31
CA ALA A 152 -12.35 -11.12 -5.83
C ALA A 152 -13.36 -12.17 -6.34
N LYS A 153 -12.84 -13.30 -6.82
CA LYS A 153 -13.63 -14.49 -7.14
C LYS A 153 -14.27 -15.08 -5.86
N LYS A 154 -15.24 -15.94 -6.03
CA LYS A 154 -15.92 -16.59 -4.90
C LYS A 154 -14.91 -17.37 -4.04
N GLY A 155 -14.99 -17.21 -2.73
CA GLY A 155 -14.11 -17.91 -1.77
C GLY A 155 -12.76 -17.21 -1.48
N VAL A 156 -12.41 -16.17 -2.19
CA VAL A 156 -11.16 -15.41 -1.94
C VAL A 156 -11.32 -14.52 -0.70
N ASP A 157 -10.40 -14.65 0.24
CA ASP A 157 -10.34 -13.78 1.43
C ASP A 157 -9.56 -12.47 1.14
N GLY A 158 -9.74 -11.48 2.00
CA GLY A 158 -9.07 -10.19 1.89
C GLY A 158 -9.87 -9.13 1.16
N VAL A 159 -9.26 -8.43 0.19
CA VAL A 159 -9.92 -7.35 -0.55
C VAL A 159 -10.94 -7.92 -1.51
N LYS A 160 -12.19 -7.54 -1.31
CA LYS A 160 -13.30 -8.03 -2.16
C LYS A 160 -13.46 -7.23 -3.46
N GLU A 161 -13.12 -5.95 -3.43
CA GLU A 161 -13.18 -5.10 -4.63
C GLU A 161 -12.17 -3.95 -4.49
N ALA A 162 -11.47 -3.67 -5.59
CA ALA A 162 -10.66 -2.46 -5.74
C ALA A 162 -10.98 -1.77 -7.07
N ARG A 163 -10.87 -0.44 -7.11
CA ARG A 163 -11.04 0.38 -8.30
C ARG A 163 -9.87 1.32 -8.44
N ILE A 164 -9.21 1.30 -9.58
CA ILE A 164 -8.04 2.10 -9.86
C ILE A 164 -8.35 3.00 -11.05
N LEU A 165 -8.23 4.31 -10.84
CA LEU A 165 -8.33 5.29 -11.92
C LEU A 165 -6.92 5.60 -12.42
N LEU A 166 -6.68 5.38 -13.70
CA LEU A 166 -5.44 5.71 -14.38
C LEU A 166 -5.64 6.93 -15.27
N ASP A 167 -4.66 7.80 -15.30
CA ASP A 167 -4.61 8.93 -16.24
C ASP A 167 -4.66 8.44 -17.70
N LYS A 168 -5.42 9.14 -18.53
CA LYS A 168 -5.67 8.73 -19.92
C LYS A 168 -4.40 8.70 -20.77
N ARG A 169 -3.52 9.64 -20.59
CA ARG A 169 -2.30 9.82 -21.39
C ARG A 169 -1.10 9.07 -20.82
N THR A 170 -0.84 9.27 -19.54
CA THR A 170 0.40 8.77 -18.89
C THR A 170 0.24 7.39 -18.28
N ARG A 171 -1.00 6.91 -18.11
CA ARG A 171 -1.34 5.69 -17.34
C ARG A 171 -0.86 5.74 -15.89
N ALA A 172 -0.55 6.92 -15.39
CA ALA A 172 -0.21 7.09 -13.98
C ALA A 172 -1.47 6.87 -13.12
N PRO A 173 -1.34 6.23 -11.94
CA PRO A 173 -2.47 6.09 -11.03
C PRO A 173 -2.88 7.45 -10.46
N LYS A 174 -4.18 7.77 -10.52
CA LYS A 174 -4.79 8.99 -9.96
C LYS A 174 -5.52 8.70 -8.66
N SER A 175 -6.13 7.53 -8.56
CA SER A 175 -6.79 7.10 -7.32
C SER A 175 -6.89 5.59 -7.23
N LEU A 176 -6.93 5.10 -5.99
CA LEU A 176 -7.24 3.73 -5.63
C LEU A 176 -8.38 3.75 -4.62
N LYS A 177 -9.47 3.04 -4.91
CA LYS A 177 -10.56 2.78 -3.95
C LYS A 177 -10.54 1.31 -3.59
N ILE A 178 -10.60 1.00 -2.31
CA ILE A 178 -10.60 -0.38 -1.79
C ILE A 178 -11.85 -0.55 -0.94
N LYS A 179 -12.60 -1.61 -1.20
CA LYS A 179 -13.75 -1.99 -0.38
C LYS A 179 -13.28 -2.78 0.83
N VAL A 180 -13.45 -2.18 2.01
CA VAL A 180 -13.09 -2.77 3.30
C VAL A 180 -14.39 -3.02 4.07
N ALA A 181 -14.76 -4.28 4.24
CA ALA A 181 -16.06 -4.67 4.77
C ALA A 181 -17.21 -4.00 3.99
N PHE A 182 -17.93 -3.06 4.61
CA PHE A 182 -19.09 -2.39 4.02
C PHE A 182 -18.80 -0.93 3.55
N PHE A 183 -17.59 -0.41 3.73
CA PHE A 183 -17.24 0.95 3.32
C PHE A 183 -16.07 0.99 2.33
N TRP A 184 -15.91 2.13 1.67
CA TRP A 184 -14.82 2.39 0.74
C TRP A 184 -13.75 3.26 1.37
N ALA A 185 -12.51 2.80 1.31
CA ALA A 185 -11.34 3.64 1.53
C ALA A 185 -10.91 4.23 0.19
N THR A 186 -10.76 5.54 0.13
CA THR A 186 -10.28 6.24 -1.08
C THR A 186 -8.90 6.81 -0.83
N ILE A 187 -7.99 6.50 -1.74
CA ILE A 187 -6.63 7.00 -1.79
C ILE A 187 -6.51 7.82 -3.07
N HIS A 188 -6.32 9.12 -2.94
CA HIS A 188 -5.95 9.96 -4.07
C HIS A 188 -4.44 9.90 -4.24
N ILE A 189 -3.98 9.75 -5.46
CA ILE A 189 -2.57 9.62 -5.81
C ILE A 189 -2.21 10.79 -6.71
N SER A 190 -1.10 11.43 -6.43
CA SER A 190 -0.53 12.51 -7.24
C SER A 190 0.99 12.42 -7.28
N ASN A 191 1.61 13.16 -8.20
CA ASN A 191 3.06 13.20 -8.35
C ASN A 191 3.69 11.81 -8.50
N PHE A 192 2.99 10.89 -9.18
CA PHE A 192 3.52 9.57 -9.46
C PHE A 192 4.68 9.67 -10.45
N GLN A 193 5.83 9.17 -10.04
CA GLN A 193 7.05 9.06 -10.85
C GLN A 193 7.63 7.67 -10.62
N SER A 194 8.09 7.02 -11.68
CA SER A 194 8.74 5.71 -11.64
C SER A 194 10.13 5.76 -12.26
N GLY A 195 11.05 5.02 -11.67
CA GLY A 195 12.44 4.91 -12.10
C GLY A 195 13.43 5.80 -11.33
N ASN A 196 14.68 5.38 -11.34
CA ASN A 196 15.85 6.13 -10.88
C ASN A 196 15.85 6.59 -9.41
N LEU A 197 15.24 5.85 -8.51
CA LEU A 197 15.35 6.17 -7.09
C LEU A 197 16.71 5.76 -6.52
N ASP A 198 17.37 6.71 -5.83
CA ASP A 198 18.62 6.46 -5.13
C ASP A 198 18.41 5.60 -3.89
N ASP A 199 19.31 4.64 -3.64
CA ASP A 199 19.24 3.73 -2.50
C ASP A 199 19.41 4.44 -1.14
N SER A 200 20.08 5.57 -1.10
CA SER A 200 20.25 6.38 0.11
C SER A 200 18.92 6.87 0.69
N LEU A 201 17.87 6.98 -0.13
CA LEU A 201 16.52 7.32 0.32
C LEU A 201 15.96 6.33 1.35
N PHE A 202 16.39 5.08 1.31
CA PHE A 202 15.88 3.99 2.14
C PHE A 202 16.74 3.75 3.39
N VAL A 203 17.87 4.44 3.50
CA VAL A 203 18.75 4.37 4.67
C VAL A 203 18.17 5.22 5.81
N PHE A 204 18.00 4.61 6.99
CA PHE A 204 17.52 5.32 8.17
C PHE A 204 18.57 6.32 8.69
N PRO A 205 18.27 7.62 8.74
CA PRO A 205 19.21 8.66 9.13
C PRO A 205 19.36 8.74 10.68
N LYS A 206 19.99 7.77 11.31
CA LYS A 206 20.06 7.58 12.76
C LYS A 206 20.48 8.85 13.52
N ALA A 207 21.42 9.62 12.97
CA ALA A 207 21.91 10.86 13.60
C ALA A 207 20.79 11.90 13.79
N LYS A 208 19.81 11.97 12.88
CA LYS A 208 18.67 12.91 13.00
C LYS A 208 17.72 12.56 14.16
N PHE A 209 17.82 11.35 14.70
CA PHE A 209 16.95 10.83 15.77
C PHE A 209 17.72 10.52 17.06
N ALA A 210 18.88 11.15 17.28
CA ALA A 210 19.70 10.94 18.48
C ALA A 210 18.95 11.19 19.81
N GLY A 211 17.98 12.12 19.80
CA GLY A 211 17.13 12.42 20.97
C GLY A 211 15.87 11.54 21.11
N TYR A 212 15.72 10.49 20.28
CA TYR A 212 14.56 9.59 20.35
C TYR A 212 14.88 8.32 21.11
N LYS A 213 13.88 7.79 21.84
CA LYS A 213 13.97 6.47 22.44
C LYS A 213 13.81 5.40 21.35
N PHE A 214 14.83 4.54 21.19
CA PHE A 214 14.75 3.38 20.31
C PHE A 214 14.11 2.19 21.03
N ILE A 215 13.13 1.58 20.40
CA ILE A 215 12.39 0.41 20.90
C ILE A 215 12.63 -0.72 19.90
N ASP A 216 13.49 -1.66 20.27
CA ASP A 216 13.82 -2.81 19.43
C ASP A 216 12.73 -3.88 19.56
N LYS A 217 12.06 -4.15 18.46
CA LYS A 217 10.99 -5.15 18.34
C LYS A 217 11.34 -6.27 17.37
N ARG A 218 12.61 -6.40 17.01
CA ARG A 218 13.06 -7.44 16.05
C ARG A 218 12.91 -8.86 16.58
N ASN A 219 12.86 -9.05 17.87
CA ASN A 219 12.72 -10.35 18.55
C ASN A 219 11.31 -10.60 19.08
N GLU A 220 10.33 -9.77 18.75
CA GLU A 220 8.94 -9.93 19.20
C GLU A 220 8.05 -10.71 18.21
N ASP A 221 8.61 -11.46 17.26
CA ASP A 221 7.87 -12.30 16.29
C ASP A 221 7.28 -13.54 16.93
#